data_2d911fca924beb9dcdd7443fc3c172df
#
_entry.id   2d911fca924beb9dcdd7443fc3c172df
#
_cell.length_a   1.000
_cell.length_b   1.000
_cell.length_c   1.000
_cell.angle_alpha   90.00
_cell.angle_beta   90.00
_cell.angle_gamma   90.00
#
_symmetry.space_group_name_H-M   'P 1'
#
loop_
_entity.id
_entity.type
_entity.pdbx_description
1 polymer ?
#
loop_
_entity_poly.entity_id
_entity_poly.type
_entity_poly.pdbx_seq_one_letter_code
_entity_poly.pdbx_strand_id
1 'polypeptide(L)'
;MDAAVKRKLISSDGKTVEVEDSCFKLSKVLTNLVNDFPEPEKELPINDVTEDTLKKIITYLEHYKDPEVKPKDIPKPLPGPDLKLVLDDWDFNYITPLSLQECVDLINGANYLDIPELVTLVSARLASEMLNCEVEEARAKFGIESDMTQEEMDEYDKYPLD
;
A
#
# COMPACT_ATOMS: atom_id res chain seq x y z
N MET A 1 8.31 -25.78 -19.96
CA MET A 1 8.08 -25.01 -18.72
C MET A 1 9.30 -24.14 -18.54
N ASP A 2 9.16 -22.87 -18.79
CA ASP A 2 10.25 -21.94 -18.51
C ASP A 2 10.42 -21.88 -16.99
N ALA A 3 11.64 -22.13 -16.52
CA ALA A 3 11.96 -21.99 -15.09
C ALA A 3 11.73 -20.53 -14.70
N ALA A 4 10.98 -20.31 -13.63
CA ALA A 4 10.74 -18.97 -13.11
C ALA A 4 12.08 -18.27 -12.86
N VAL A 5 12.28 -17.13 -13.48
CA VAL A 5 13.51 -16.35 -13.37
C VAL A 5 13.47 -15.59 -12.05
N LYS A 6 14.44 -15.84 -11.18
CA LYS A 6 14.59 -15.11 -9.93
C LYS A 6 15.40 -13.83 -10.14
N ARG A 7 14.92 -12.76 -9.53
CA ARG A 7 15.56 -11.44 -9.52
C ARG A 7 15.94 -11.05 -8.10
N LYS A 8 17.00 -10.27 -7.99
CA LYS A 8 17.47 -9.70 -6.71
C LYS A 8 17.10 -8.23 -6.65
N LEU A 9 16.22 -7.88 -5.72
CA LEU A 9 15.87 -6.50 -5.41
C LEU A 9 16.69 -6.03 -4.23
N ILE A 10 17.30 -4.85 -4.33
CA ILE A 10 18.06 -4.23 -3.24
C ILE A 10 17.22 -3.11 -2.64
N SER A 11 16.80 -3.29 -1.39
CA SER A 11 16.02 -2.31 -0.65
C SER A 11 16.85 -1.06 -0.30
N SER A 12 16.16 0.01 0.13
CA SER A 12 16.80 1.28 0.52
C SER A 12 17.76 1.14 1.72
N ASP A 13 17.55 0.13 2.56
CA ASP A 13 18.42 -0.23 3.69
C ASP A 13 19.51 -1.26 3.32
N GLY A 14 19.74 -1.48 2.01
CA GLY A 14 20.83 -2.31 1.49
C GLY A 14 20.64 -3.81 1.66
N LYS A 15 19.41 -4.27 1.83
CA LYS A 15 19.08 -5.70 1.94
C LYS A 15 18.66 -6.27 0.60
N THR A 16 19.06 -7.52 0.35
CA THR A 16 18.68 -8.24 -0.87
C THR A 16 17.45 -9.09 -0.63
N VAL A 17 16.44 -8.93 -1.49
CA VAL A 17 15.22 -9.75 -1.51
C VAL A 17 15.13 -10.44 -2.87
N GLU A 18 15.04 -11.78 -2.86
CA GLU A 18 14.86 -12.57 -4.08
C GLU A 18 13.36 -12.78 -4.37
N VAL A 19 12.97 -12.56 -5.61
CA VAL A 19 11.58 -12.70 -6.06
C VAL A 19 11.55 -13.17 -7.52
N GLU A 20 10.53 -13.92 -7.87
CA GLU A 20 10.29 -14.34 -9.26
C GLU A 20 9.77 -13.16 -10.09
N ASP A 21 10.31 -12.95 -11.28
CA ASP A 21 9.88 -11.87 -12.18
C ASP A 21 8.43 -12.04 -12.69
N SER A 22 7.89 -13.25 -12.64
CA SER A 22 6.46 -13.52 -12.88
C SER A 22 5.51 -12.75 -11.95
N CYS A 23 6.01 -12.32 -10.77
CA CYS A 23 5.25 -11.53 -9.79
C CYS A 23 5.12 -10.05 -10.18
N PHE A 24 5.92 -9.55 -11.14
CA PHE A 24 6.02 -8.11 -11.41
C PHE A 24 4.90 -7.50 -12.24
N LYS A 25 3.97 -8.30 -12.74
CA LYS A 25 2.89 -7.88 -13.65
C LYS A 25 2.06 -6.69 -13.17
N LEU A 26 1.82 -6.59 -11.85
CA LEU A 26 1.05 -5.50 -11.24
C LEU A 26 1.89 -4.26 -10.96
N SER A 27 3.21 -4.35 -11.03
CA SER A 27 4.12 -3.21 -10.84
C SER A 27 4.69 -2.76 -12.16
N LYS A 28 4.34 -1.56 -12.59
CA LYS A 28 4.87 -0.98 -13.82
C LYS A 28 6.37 -0.69 -13.71
N VAL A 29 6.81 -0.23 -12.54
CA VAL A 29 8.24 0.06 -12.29
C VAL A 29 9.07 -1.21 -12.35
N LEU A 30 8.67 -2.28 -11.65
CA LEU A 30 9.41 -3.55 -11.67
C LEU A 30 9.41 -4.18 -13.07
N THR A 31 8.30 -4.12 -13.80
CA THR A 31 8.23 -4.59 -15.18
C THR A 31 9.20 -3.84 -16.08
N ASN A 32 9.26 -2.52 -15.96
CA ASN A 32 10.21 -1.70 -16.73
C ASN A 32 11.67 -2.01 -16.35
N LEU A 33 11.97 -2.15 -15.05
CA LEU A 33 13.31 -2.50 -14.59
C LEU A 33 13.79 -3.83 -15.16
N VAL A 34 12.94 -4.84 -15.24
CA VAL A 34 13.31 -6.13 -15.86
C VAL A 34 13.55 -6.00 -17.36
N ASN A 35 12.78 -5.17 -18.04
CA ASN A 35 12.98 -4.91 -19.47
C ASN A 35 14.28 -4.14 -19.75
N ASP A 36 14.63 -3.17 -18.89
CA ASP A 36 15.85 -2.37 -19.02
C ASP A 36 17.10 -3.17 -18.63
N PHE A 37 16.94 -4.12 -17.71
CA PHE A 37 18.02 -4.98 -17.19
C PHE A 37 17.63 -6.46 -17.31
N PRO A 38 17.72 -7.04 -18.51
CA PRO A 38 17.27 -8.41 -18.76
C PRO A 38 18.11 -9.50 -18.08
N GLU A 39 19.34 -9.18 -17.66
CA GLU A 39 20.25 -10.15 -17.04
C GLU A 39 19.71 -10.57 -15.66
N PRO A 40 19.42 -11.88 -15.43
CA PRO A 40 18.81 -12.35 -14.18
C PRO A 40 19.66 -12.11 -12.93
N GLU A 41 20.97 -12.15 -13.07
CA GLU A 41 21.94 -11.96 -11.99
C GLU A 41 22.13 -10.50 -11.57
N LYS A 42 21.61 -9.55 -12.35
CA LYS A 42 21.74 -8.14 -12.04
C LYS A 42 20.84 -7.76 -10.87
N GLU A 43 21.43 -7.07 -9.91
CA GLU A 43 20.72 -6.52 -8.76
C GLU A 43 19.94 -5.26 -9.18
N LEU A 44 18.66 -5.20 -8.82
CA LEU A 44 17.77 -4.10 -9.14
C LEU A 44 17.57 -3.21 -7.90
N PRO A 45 18.07 -1.97 -7.88
CA PRO A 45 17.95 -1.09 -6.72
C PRO A 45 16.52 -0.52 -6.59
N ILE A 46 15.97 -0.61 -5.38
CA ILE A 46 14.68 -0.05 -4.99
C ILE A 46 14.95 0.99 -3.89
N ASN A 47 15.17 2.23 -4.29
CA ASN A 47 15.80 3.24 -3.44
C ASN A 47 14.93 3.80 -2.31
N ASP A 48 13.60 3.74 -2.43
CA ASP A 48 12.67 4.38 -1.48
C ASP A 48 11.82 3.38 -0.67
N VAL A 49 12.19 2.09 -0.71
CA VAL A 49 11.43 1.03 -0.03
C VAL A 49 12.38 0.21 0.84
N THR A 50 12.09 0.12 2.15
CA THR A 50 12.84 -0.72 3.10
C THR A 50 12.58 -2.21 2.84
N GLU A 51 13.46 -3.08 3.37
CA GLU A 51 13.30 -4.54 3.27
C GLU A 51 11.94 -5.02 3.78
N ASP A 52 11.51 -4.53 4.95
CA ASP A 52 10.26 -4.94 5.57
C ASP A 52 9.04 -4.57 4.71
N THR A 53 8.99 -3.34 4.22
CA THR A 53 7.94 -2.88 3.30
C THR A 53 7.99 -3.63 1.97
N LEU A 54 9.19 -3.85 1.43
CA LEU A 54 9.39 -4.57 0.18
C LEU A 54 8.87 -6.02 0.27
N LYS A 55 9.14 -6.71 1.38
CA LYS A 55 8.61 -8.07 1.63
C LYS A 55 7.08 -8.10 1.66
N LYS A 56 6.44 -7.10 2.27
CA LYS A 56 4.98 -6.98 2.26
C LYS A 56 4.44 -6.78 0.84
N ILE A 57 5.07 -5.91 0.06
CA ILE A 57 4.69 -5.70 -1.35
C ILE A 57 4.85 -6.99 -2.14
N ILE A 58 5.96 -7.71 -1.99
CA ILE A 58 6.22 -8.97 -2.69
C ILE A 58 5.15 -10.01 -2.32
N THR A 59 4.77 -10.13 -1.04
CA THR A 59 3.68 -11.03 -0.61
C THR A 59 2.38 -10.74 -1.36
N TYR A 60 2.04 -9.47 -1.55
CA TYR A 60 0.89 -9.06 -2.34
C TYR A 60 1.03 -9.46 -3.82
N LEU A 61 2.18 -9.17 -4.43
CA LEU A 61 2.46 -9.49 -5.83
C LEU A 61 2.48 -11.00 -6.08
N GLU A 62 3.00 -11.81 -5.15
CA GLU A 62 3.00 -13.28 -5.23
C GLU A 62 1.59 -13.85 -5.19
N HIS A 63 0.70 -13.29 -4.38
CA HIS A 63 -0.70 -13.71 -4.33
C HIS A 63 -1.40 -13.49 -5.67
N TYR A 64 -1.15 -12.34 -6.29
CA TYR A 64 -1.78 -11.96 -7.57
C TYR A 64 -0.94 -12.27 -8.82
N LYS A 65 0.10 -13.11 -8.70
CA LYS A 65 0.89 -13.53 -9.87
C LYS A 65 0.09 -14.40 -10.86
N ASP A 66 -0.89 -15.15 -10.36
CA ASP A 66 -1.79 -15.95 -11.19
C ASP A 66 -2.74 -15.03 -11.95
N PRO A 67 -2.79 -15.07 -13.29
CA PRO A 67 -3.67 -14.24 -14.08
C PRO A 67 -5.17 -14.50 -13.88
N GLU A 68 -5.53 -15.66 -13.33
CA GLU A 68 -6.92 -16.00 -12.97
C GLU A 68 -7.36 -15.36 -11.65
N VAL A 69 -6.40 -14.97 -10.79
CA VAL A 69 -6.67 -14.29 -9.52
C VAL A 69 -6.48 -12.80 -9.73
N LYS A 70 -7.55 -12.04 -9.58
CA LYS A 70 -7.52 -10.57 -9.77
C LYS A 70 -7.92 -9.85 -8.49
N PRO A 71 -7.26 -8.72 -8.17
CA PRO A 71 -7.70 -7.86 -7.08
C PRO A 71 -9.16 -7.46 -7.26
N LYS A 72 -9.92 -7.51 -6.18
CA LYS A 72 -11.33 -7.09 -6.18
C LYS A 72 -11.42 -5.58 -6.33
N ASP A 73 -12.39 -5.12 -7.11
CA ASP A 73 -12.68 -3.69 -7.20
C ASP A 73 -13.27 -3.18 -5.88
N ILE A 74 -12.68 -2.13 -5.35
CA ILE A 74 -13.08 -1.51 -4.09
C ILE A 74 -13.88 -0.25 -4.39
N PRO A 75 -15.11 -0.13 -3.87
CA PRO A 75 -15.95 1.02 -4.14
C PRO A 75 -15.35 2.32 -3.58
N LYS A 76 -15.49 3.40 -4.32
CA LYS A 76 -15.03 4.76 -3.96
C LYS A 76 -16.20 5.75 -4.11
N PRO A 77 -16.67 6.33 -2.99
CA PRO A 77 -16.20 6.22 -1.62
C PRO A 77 -16.53 4.87 -0.98
N LEU A 78 -15.87 4.55 0.15
CA LEU A 78 -16.23 3.39 0.95
C LEU A 78 -17.66 3.53 1.48
N PRO A 79 -18.48 2.45 1.43
CA PRO A 79 -19.85 2.48 1.94
C PRO A 79 -19.93 2.56 3.48
N GLY A 80 -18.82 2.30 4.17
CA GLY A 80 -18.71 2.32 5.63
C GLY A 80 -17.35 1.82 6.10
N PRO A 81 -17.13 1.79 7.42
CA PRO A 81 -15.84 1.41 8.00
C PRO A 81 -15.56 -0.09 8.00
N ASP A 82 -16.57 -0.94 7.78
CA ASP A 82 -16.40 -2.39 7.79
C ASP A 82 -15.82 -2.91 6.48
N LEU A 83 -14.51 -3.18 6.49
CA LEU A 83 -13.77 -3.67 5.33
C LEU A 83 -14.20 -5.07 4.88
N LYS A 84 -14.80 -5.90 5.75
CA LYS A 84 -15.30 -7.23 5.34
C LYS A 84 -16.40 -7.17 4.29
N LEU A 85 -17.11 -6.06 4.20
CA LEU A 85 -18.18 -5.87 3.21
C LEU A 85 -17.64 -5.61 1.80
N VAL A 86 -16.40 -5.13 1.68
CA VAL A 86 -15.83 -4.66 0.42
C VAL A 86 -14.59 -5.41 -0.04
N LEU A 87 -13.83 -6.02 0.89
CA LEU A 87 -12.65 -6.82 0.59
C LEU A 87 -12.99 -8.30 0.47
N ASP A 88 -12.15 -9.06 -0.21
CA ASP A 88 -12.14 -10.51 -0.09
C ASP A 88 -11.38 -10.96 1.18
N ASP A 89 -11.45 -12.25 1.48
CA ASP A 89 -10.86 -12.78 2.71
C ASP A 89 -9.33 -12.65 2.73
N TRP A 90 -8.66 -12.78 1.59
CA TRP A 90 -7.21 -12.68 1.54
C TRP A 90 -6.75 -11.24 1.76
N ASP A 91 -7.32 -10.28 1.02
CA ASP A 91 -7.00 -8.85 1.16
C ASP A 91 -7.31 -8.36 2.58
N PHE A 92 -8.43 -8.79 3.14
CA PHE A 92 -8.80 -8.46 4.52
C PHE A 92 -7.75 -8.97 5.52
N ASN A 93 -7.35 -10.25 5.42
CA ASN A 93 -6.35 -10.84 6.31
C ASN A 93 -4.94 -10.29 6.09
N TYR A 94 -4.63 -9.82 4.88
CA TYR A 94 -3.37 -9.20 4.54
C TYR A 94 -3.22 -7.80 5.17
N ILE A 95 -4.26 -6.96 5.06
CA ILE A 95 -4.15 -5.53 5.39
C ILE A 95 -4.52 -5.21 6.84
N THR A 96 -5.45 -5.94 7.46
CA THR A 96 -5.96 -5.59 8.80
C THR A 96 -4.96 -5.78 9.94
N PRO A 97 -4.03 -6.73 9.92
CA PRO A 97 -3.03 -6.87 10.98
C PRO A 97 -1.97 -5.76 11.00
N LEU A 98 -1.83 -5.00 9.90
CA LEU A 98 -0.82 -3.96 9.79
C LEU A 98 -1.16 -2.76 10.65
N SER A 99 -0.15 -2.19 11.30
CA SER A 99 -0.26 -0.91 12.00
C SER A 99 -0.48 0.24 11.00
N LEU A 100 -0.93 1.39 11.49
CA LEU A 100 -1.11 2.57 10.62
C LEU A 100 0.22 3.03 10.01
N GLN A 101 1.33 2.95 10.75
CA GLN A 101 2.65 3.29 10.22
C GLN A 101 3.07 2.32 9.10
N GLU A 102 2.87 1.02 9.30
CA GLU A 102 3.12 0.03 8.25
C GLU A 102 2.25 0.26 7.01
N CYS A 103 1.00 0.68 7.18
CA CYS A 103 0.14 1.07 6.07
C CYS A 103 0.66 2.31 5.34
N VAL A 104 1.16 3.33 6.05
CA VAL A 104 1.77 4.52 5.43
C VAL A 104 3.01 4.15 4.64
N ASP A 105 3.90 3.33 5.21
CA ASP A 105 5.10 2.86 4.52
C ASP A 105 4.73 2.02 3.28
N LEU A 106 3.73 1.15 3.42
CA LEU A 106 3.24 0.29 2.35
C LEU A 106 2.62 1.08 1.18
N ILE A 107 1.80 2.11 1.48
CA ILE A 107 1.19 2.94 0.43
C ILE A 107 2.26 3.77 -0.32
N ASN A 108 3.26 4.28 0.39
CA ASN A 108 4.38 4.99 -0.23
C ASN A 108 5.19 4.06 -1.15
N GLY A 109 5.51 2.86 -0.68
CA GLY A 109 6.21 1.84 -1.47
C GLY A 109 5.40 1.37 -2.69
N ALA A 110 4.10 1.13 -2.52
CA ALA A 110 3.20 0.74 -3.61
C ALA A 110 3.04 1.85 -4.66
N ASN A 111 3.01 3.11 -4.23
CA ASN A 111 2.99 4.26 -5.14
C ASN A 111 4.33 4.40 -5.88
N TYR A 112 5.46 4.26 -5.19
CA TYR A 112 6.80 4.29 -5.79
C TYR A 112 6.97 3.19 -6.86
N LEU A 113 6.48 1.99 -6.60
CA LEU A 113 6.55 0.86 -7.53
C LEU A 113 5.42 0.83 -8.57
N ASP A 114 4.52 1.81 -8.55
CA ASP A 114 3.35 1.93 -9.43
C ASP A 114 2.49 0.65 -9.44
N ILE A 115 1.92 0.35 -8.25
CA ILE A 115 1.01 -0.77 -8.02
C ILE A 115 -0.35 -0.19 -7.58
N PRO A 116 -1.20 0.28 -8.52
CA PRO A 116 -2.42 1.03 -8.21
C PRO A 116 -3.45 0.22 -7.41
N GLU A 117 -3.52 -1.08 -7.60
CA GLU A 117 -4.42 -1.97 -6.85
C GLU A 117 -4.03 -2.04 -5.37
N LEU A 118 -2.74 -2.13 -5.07
CA LEU A 118 -2.25 -2.12 -3.69
C LEU A 118 -2.43 -0.74 -3.04
N VAL A 119 -2.19 0.35 -3.78
CA VAL A 119 -2.49 1.71 -3.32
C VAL A 119 -3.96 1.84 -2.94
N THR A 120 -4.87 1.32 -3.76
CA THR A 120 -6.31 1.33 -3.48
C THR A 120 -6.65 0.51 -2.23
N LEU A 121 -6.09 -0.67 -2.05
CA LEU A 121 -6.31 -1.52 -0.88
C LEU A 121 -5.86 -0.83 0.42
N VAL A 122 -4.64 -0.29 0.43
CA VAL A 122 -4.11 0.43 1.60
C VAL A 122 -4.91 1.70 1.89
N SER A 123 -5.31 2.44 0.85
CA SER A 123 -6.17 3.62 0.99
C SER A 123 -7.51 3.28 1.64
N ALA A 124 -8.12 2.15 1.27
CA ALA A 124 -9.36 1.66 1.90
C ALA A 124 -9.16 1.36 3.39
N ARG A 125 -8.01 0.76 3.76
CA ARG A 125 -7.66 0.50 5.17
C ARG A 125 -7.52 1.78 5.98
N LEU A 126 -6.80 2.76 5.45
CA LEU A 126 -6.63 4.07 6.10
C LEU A 126 -7.96 4.83 6.20
N ALA A 127 -8.76 4.83 5.13
CA ALA A 127 -10.08 5.46 5.13
C ALA A 127 -11.04 4.81 6.15
N SER A 128 -11.01 3.48 6.31
CA SER A 128 -11.84 2.79 7.30
C SER A 128 -11.53 3.22 8.73
N GLU A 129 -10.27 3.49 9.04
CA GLU A 129 -9.87 4.03 10.35
C GLU A 129 -10.37 5.46 10.57
N MET A 130 -10.34 6.29 9.52
CA MET A 130 -10.85 7.67 9.58
C MET A 130 -12.36 7.72 9.75
N LEU A 131 -13.11 6.84 9.08
CA LEU A 131 -14.58 6.78 9.17
C LEU A 131 -15.10 6.39 10.57
N ASN A 132 -14.25 5.77 11.39
CA ASN A 132 -14.57 5.38 12.76
C ASN A 132 -14.14 6.42 13.82
N CYS A 133 -13.62 7.56 13.40
CA CYS A 133 -13.01 8.54 14.30
C CYS A 133 -13.67 9.91 14.17
N GLU A 134 -13.78 10.61 15.30
CA GLU A 134 -13.93 12.05 15.30
C GLU A 134 -12.64 12.74 14.78
N VAL A 135 -12.76 14.01 14.37
CA VAL A 135 -11.64 14.75 13.74
C VAL A 135 -10.40 14.76 14.63
N GLU A 136 -10.55 15.01 15.93
CA GLU A 136 -9.42 15.06 16.88
C GLU A 136 -8.78 13.68 17.10
N GLU A 137 -9.58 12.62 17.11
CA GLU A 137 -9.07 11.24 17.20
C GLU A 137 -8.30 10.86 15.94
N ALA A 138 -8.81 11.24 14.76
CA ALA A 138 -8.12 11.02 13.48
C ALA A 138 -6.79 11.76 13.44
N ARG A 139 -6.75 13.02 13.87
CA ARG A 139 -5.50 13.78 13.97
C ARG A 139 -4.50 13.11 14.90
N ALA A 140 -4.92 12.66 16.07
CA ALA A 140 -4.05 11.96 17.02
C ALA A 140 -3.52 10.64 16.45
N LYS A 141 -4.37 9.84 15.80
CA LYS A 141 -3.99 8.55 15.20
C LYS A 141 -2.96 8.70 14.08
N PHE A 142 -3.12 9.73 13.25
CA PHE A 142 -2.26 9.94 12.07
C PHE A 142 -1.12 10.94 12.33
N GLY A 143 -0.98 11.45 13.54
CA GLY A 143 0.05 12.41 13.91
C GLY A 143 -0.07 13.75 13.17
N ILE A 144 -1.29 14.18 12.84
CA ILE A 144 -1.59 15.40 12.13
C ILE A 144 -1.83 16.53 13.13
N GLU A 145 -0.94 17.52 13.14
CA GLU A 145 -1.12 18.73 13.95
C GLU A 145 -2.21 19.63 13.35
N SER A 146 -2.98 20.30 14.21
CA SER A 146 -3.92 21.32 13.75
C SER A 146 -3.15 22.58 13.35
N ASP A 147 -3.37 23.05 12.13
CA ASP A 147 -2.87 24.33 11.61
C ASP A 147 -3.88 25.48 11.82
N MET A 148 -5.04 25.19 12.41
CA MET A 148 -6.05 26.19 12.75
C MET A 148 -5.63 26.97 14.00
N THR A 149 -5.79 28.29 13.95
CA THR A 149 -5.66 29.14 15.12
C THR A 149 -6.87 28.97 16.07
N GLN A 150 -6.73 29.41 17.33
CA GLN A 150 -7.83 29.33 18.29
C GLN A 150 -9.05 30.13 17.81
N GLU A 151 -8.83 31.29 17.14
CA GLU A 151 -9.91 32.12 16.59
C GLU A 151 -10.68 31.39 15.48
N GLU A 152 -9.97 30.68 14.60
CA GLU A 152 -10.58 29.87 13.55
C GLU A 152 -11.34 28.66 14.09
N MET A 153 -10.84 28.01 15.14
CA MET A 153 -11.56 26.93 15.83
C MET A 153 -12.83 27.43 16.51
N ASP A 154 -12.77 28.57 17.20
CA ASP A 154 -13.92 29.20 17.84
C ASP A 154 -14.98 29.66 16.83
N GLU A 155 -14.56 30.07 15.61
CA GLU A 155 -15.46 30.40 14.52
C GLU A 155 -16.10 29.15 13.91
N TYR A 156 -15.35 28.08 13.73
CA TYR A 156 -15.85 26.78 13.24
C TYR A 156 -16.92 26.20 14.18
N ASP A 157 -16.71 26.28 15.50
CA ASP A 157 -17.66 25.78 16.51
C ASP A 157 -18.98 26.56 16.55
N LYS A 158 -18.98 27.83 16.06
CA LYS A 158 -20.23 28.62 15.96
C LYS A 158 -21.16 28.16 14.84
N TYR A 159 -20.61 27.48 13.81
CA TYR A 159 -21.35 27.05 12.62
C TYR A 159 -21.08 25.58 12.33
N PRO A 160 -21.49 24.66 13.24
CA PRO A 160 -21.33 23.24 12.99
C PRO A 160 -22.05 22.85 11.68
N LEU A 161 -21.39 22.08 10.83
CA LEU A 161 -22.00 21.50 9.65
C LEU A 161 -22.97 20.41 10.10
N ASP A 162 -24.25 20.54 9.76
CA ASP A 162 -25.30 19.52 9.98
C ASP A 162 -25.02 18.22 9.21
#